data_35b4027c64f7e293ddd861cad12df15b
#
_entry.id   35b4027c64f7e293ddd861cad12df15b
#
_cell.length_a   1.000
_cell.length_b   1.000
_cell.length_c   1.000
_cell.angle_alpha   90.00
_cell.angle_beta   90.00
_cell.angle_gamma   90.00
#
_symmetry.space_group_name_H-M   'P 1'
#
loop_
_entity.id
_entity.type
_entity.pdbx_description
1 polymer ?
#
loop_
_entity_poly.entity_id
_entity_poly.type
_entity_poly.pdbx_seq_one_letter_code
_entity_poly.pdbx_strand_id
1 'polypeptide(L)'
;VDMSVEPPVILRPGAITKDMMEAVIGPVEIDKAIIAPNSGVKPKAPGMKYRHYAPKAPVTVVRGDPAQTAAYIAQHIGEKTGVMCFDEYRDCFHGCVVECFGSENDLGTQAREVFDRLRAFDDTDVRQIWAQCPSDEGLGLAVANRIKKAAGFSVIEV
;
A
#
# COMPACT_ATOMS: atom_id res chain seq x y z
N VAL A 1 8.77 12.36 -11.32
CA VAL A 1 9.92 13.03 -10.69
C VAL A 1 9.87 14.50 -11.05
N ASP A 2 10.18 15.38 -10.11
CA ASP A 2 10.41 16.80 -10.35
C ASP A 2 11.93 17.01 -10.54
N MET A 3 12.31 17.37 -11.77
CA MET A 3 13.68 17.63 -12.16
C MET A 3 14.02 19.15 -12.17
N SER A 4 13.07 19.99 -11.75
CA SER A 4 13.27 21.46 -11.71
C SER A 4 13.89 21.94 -10.41
N VAL A 5 14.12 21.04 -9.47
CA VAL A 5 14.74 21.30 -8.15
C VAL A 5 15.99 20.46 -7.97
N GLU A 6 16.88 20.89 -7.06
CA GLU A 6 18.13 20.19 -6.75
C GLU A 6 18.16 19.87 -5.25
N PRO A 7 18.30 18.60 -4.84
CA PRO A 7 18.24 17.40 -5.69
C PRO A 7 16.85 17.15 -6.29
N PRO A 8 16.74 16.35 -7.38
CA PRO A 8 15.46 15.95 -7.95
C PRO A 8 14.57 15.23 -6.94
N VAL A 9 13.24 15.41 -7.05
CA VAL A 9 12.27 14.90 -6.05
C VAL A 9 11.29 13.91 -6.68
N ILE A 10 11.16 12.72 -6.10
CA ILE A 10 10.14 11.74 -6.47
C ILE A 10 8.79 12.21 -5.93
N LEU A 11 7.85 12.52 -6.84
CA LEU A 11 6.48 12.94 -6.51
C LEU A 11 5.49 11.77 -6.44
N ARG A 12 5.85 10.63 -7.03
CA ARG A 12 5.07 9.38 -6.99
C ARG A 12 6.02 8.20 -7.18
N PRO A 13 6.09 7.26 -6.23
CA PRO A 13 6.90 6.06 -6.38
C PRO A 13 6.32 5.15 -7.48
N GLY A 14 7.19 4.44 -8.17
CA GLY A 14 6.86 3.57 -9.31
C GLY A 14 7.85 2.43 -9.48
N ALA A 15 7.84 1.80 -10.66
CA ALA A 15 8.73 0.68 -11.00
C ALA A 15 10.21 1.10 -11.03
N ILE A 16 10.50 2.35 -11.43
CA ILE A 16 11.84 2.92 -11.29
C ILE A 16 11.99 3.39 -9.85
N THR A 17 12.85 2.73 -9.10
CA THR A 17 13.07 3.00 -7.68
C THR A 17 13.99 4.19 -7.48
N LYS A 18 14.05 4.70 -6.23
CA LYS A 18 14.99 5.75 -5.84
C LYS A 18 16.44 5.34 -6.16
N ASP A 19 16.85 4.14 -5.75
CA ASP A 19 18.21 3.64 -5.94
C ASP A 19 18.59 3.54 -7.43
N MET A 20 17.65 3.10 -8.28
CA MET A 20 17.86 3.07 -9.73
C MET A 20 18.06 4.47 -10.31
N MET A 21 17.35 5.47 -9.80
CA MET A 21 17.54 6.87 -10.22
C MET A 21 18.89 7.40 -9.74
N GLU A 22 19.21 7.19 -8.46
CA GLU A 22 20.47 7.65 -7.85
C GLU A 22 21.69 7.06 -8.54
N ALA A 23 21.61 5.83 -9.04
CA ALA A 23 22.68 5.21 -9.81
C ALA A 23 22.99 5.92 -11.14
N VAL A 24 22.03 6.70 -11.68
CA VAL A 24 22.16 7.37 -12.98
C VAL A 24 22.37 8.88 -12.86
N ILE A 25 21.62 9.53 -11.94
CA ILE A 25 21.54 10.99 -11.86
C ILE A 25 22.08 11.57 -10.55
N GLY A 26 22.60 10.73 -9.64
CA GLY A 26 23.04 11.15 -8.32
C GLY A 26 21.89 11.29 -7.32
N PRO A 27 22.09 12.01 -6.21
CA PRO A 27 21.13 12.07 -5.10
C PRO A 27 19.71 12.46 -5.54
N VAL A 28 18.71 11.73 -5.03
CA VAL A 28 17.29 11.99 -5.29
C VAL A 28 16.52 11.97 -3.97
N GLU A 29 15.60 12.89 -3.76
CA GLU A 29 14.73 12.92 -2.59
C GLU A 29 13.34 12.34 -2.89
N ILE A 30 12.63 11.96 -1.82
CA ILE A 30 11.21 11.55 -1.89
C ILE A 30 10.38 12.67 -1.28
N ASP A 31 9.32 13.10 -1.99
CA ASP A 31 8.44 14.16 -1.49
C ASP A 31 7.81 13.76 -0.15
N LYS A 32 7.85 14.65 0.82
CA LYS A 32 7.34 14.43 2.18
C LYS A 32 5.86 14.04 2.21
N ALA A 33 5.07 14.49 1.26
CA ALA A 33 3.65 14.12 1.14
C ALA A 33 3.43 12.64 0.77
N ILE A 34 4.47 11.91 0.30
CA ILE A 34 4.42 10.47 0.08
C ILE A 34 4.59 9.72 1.39
N ILE A 35 5.52 10.19 2.23
CA ILE A 35 5.92 9.51 3.48
C ILE A 35 4.96 9.89 4.62
N ALA A 36 4.58 11.17 4.71
CA ALA A 36 3.76 11.73 5.77
C ALA A 36 2.67 12.66 5.21
N PRO A 37 1.57 12.12 4.66
CA PRO A 37 0.56 12.89 3.94
C PRO A 37 -0.20 13.91 4.81
N ASN A 38 -0.19 13.73 6.13
CA ASN A 38 -0.84 14.64 7.09
C ASN A 38 0.08 15.78 7.57
N SER A 39 1.25 15.96 6.99
CA SER A 39 2.24 16.99 7.38
C SER A 39 1.88 18.43 6.98
N GLY A 40 0.67 18.69 6.47
CA GLY A 40 0.25 20.02 6.02
C GLY A 40 0.90 20.47 4.69
N VAL A 41 1.70 19.63 4.07
CA VAL A 41 2.35 19.91 2.78
C VAL A 41 1.31 19.82 1.65
N LYS A 42 1.19 20.89 0.85
CA LYS A 42 0.30 20.87 -0.32
C LYS A 42 0.81 19.86 -1.36
N PRO A 43 -0.07 18.95 -1.83
CA PRO A 43 0.30 18.01 -2.89
C PRO A 43 0.75 18.75 -4.16
N LYS A 44 1.93 18.41 -4.68
CA LYS A 44 2.49 19.02 -5.89
C LYS A 44 2.02 18.36 -7.19
N ALA A 45 1.44 17.15 -7.10
CA ALA A 45 0.96 16.42 -8.27
C ALA A 45 -0.52 16.02 -8.11
N PRO A 46 -1.30 15.98 -9.21
CA PRO A 46 -2.75 15.65 -9.17
C PRO A 46 -3.07 14.33 -8.47
N GLY A 47 -2.27 13.29 -8.69
CA GLY A 47 -2.44 11.97 -8.08
C GLY A 47 -2.11 11.87 -6.59
N MET A 48 -1.66 12.96 -5.96
CA MET A 48 -1.37 12.99 -4.52
C MET A 48 -2.60 13.37 -3.68
N LYS A 49 -3.62 14.01 -4.27
CA LYS A 49 -4.74 14.66 -3.56
C LYS A 49 -5.98 13.78 -3.39
N TYR A 50 -6.20 12.81 -4.26
CA TYR A 50 -7.47 12.07 -4.29
C TYR A 50 -7.28 10.60 -3.92
N ARG A 51 -8.32 10.01 -3.28
CA ARG A 51 -8.45 8.56 -3.14
C ARG A 51 -8.62 7.97 -4.54
N HIS A 52 -7.58 7.37 -5.08
CA HIS A 52 -7.63 6.66 -6.35
C HIS A 52 -7.69 5.16 -6.08
N TYR A 53 -8.60 4.47 -6.78
CA TYR A 53 -8.73 3.01 -6.75
C TYR A 53 -9.12 2.42 -5.37
N ALA A 54 -9.69 3.24 -4.49
CA ALA A 54 -10.22 2.75 -3.23
C ALA A 54 -11.48 1.91 -3.48
N PRO A 55 -11.60 0.73 -2.86
CA PRO A 55 -12.86 -0.03 -2.87
C PRO A 55 -13.97 0.74 -2.13
N LYS A 56 -15.22 0.27 -2.29
CA LYS A 56 -16.38 0.85 -1.60
C LYS A 56 -16.25 0.75 -0.09
N ALA A 57 -15.81 -0.41 0.41
CA ALA A 57 -15.56 -0.62 1.83
C ALA A 57 -14.29 0.09 2.29
N PRO A 58 -14.26 0.68 3.49
CA PRO A 58 -13.07 1.30 4.05
C PRO A 58 -11.94 0.27 4.25
N VAL A 59 -10.73 0.67 3.91
CA VAL A 59 -9.51 -0.13 4.09
C VAL A 59 -8.73 0.40 5.29
N THR A 60 -8.23 -0.49 6.12
CA THR A 60 -7.22 -0.21 7.15
C THR A 60 -5.97 -1.03 6.86
N VAL A 61 -4.85 -0.36 6.73
CA VAL A 61 -3.54 -0.99 6.51
C VAL A 61 -2.94 -1.38 7.85
N VAL A 62 -2.42 -2.61 7.94
CA VAL A 62 -1.63 -3.07 9.09
C VAL A 62 -0.19 -3.26 8.62
N ARG A 63 0.75 -2.58 9.29
CA ARG A 63 2.18 -2.59 8.96
C ARG A 63 3.00 -3.14 10.10
N GLY A 64 4.09 -3.79 9.75
CA GLY A 64 5.03 -4.41 10.67
C GLY A 64 5.58 -5.69 10.06
N ASP A 65 6.06 -6.58 10.90
CA ASP A 65 6.43 -7.93 10.48
C ASP A 65 5.23 -8.66 9.87
N PRO A 66 5.37 -9.34 8.71
CA PRO A 66 4.24 -9.97 8.03
C PRO A 66 3.48 -10.99 8.89
N ALA A 67 4.16 -11.79 9.73
CA ALA A 67 3.50 -12.74 10.61
C ALA A 67 2.76 -12.04 11.76
N GLN A 68 3.32 -10.96 12.31
CA GLN A 68 2.66 -10.16 13.35
C GLN A 68 1.44 -9.43 12.79
N THR A 69 1.53 -8.86 11.59
CA THR A 69 0.39 -8.22 10.92
C THR A 69 -0.73 -9.22 10.64
N ALA A 70 -0.41 -10.45 10.20
CA ALA A 70 -1.39 -11.50 10.00
C ALA A 70 -2.08 -11.90 11.32
N ALA A 71 -1.31 -12.09 12.38
CA ALA A 71 -1.84 -12.40 13.71
C ALA A 71 -2.74 -11.30 14.25
N TYR A 72 -2.36 -10.03 14.06
CA TYR A 72 -3.17 -8.88 14.45
C TYR A 72 -4.50 -8.86 13.69
N ILE A 73 -4.46 -8.99 12.36
CA ILE A 73 -5.66 -8.99 11.52
C ILE A 73 -6.60 -10.14 11.92
N ALA A 74 -6.07 -11.35 12.13
CA ALA A 74 -6.87 -12.52 12.51
C ALA A 74 -7.67 -12.30 13.81
N GLN A 75 -7.15 -11.52 14.76
CA GLN A 75 -7.83 -11.17 16.01
C GLN A 75 -8.93 -10.10 15.82
N HIS A 76 -8.95 -9.40 14.68
CA HIS A 76 -9.88 -8.29 14.41
C HIS A 76 -10.89 -8.61 13.30
N ILE A 77 -10.96 -9.86 12.85
CA ILE A 77 -11.96 -10.30 11.88
C ILE A 77 -13.35 -10.28 12.53
N GLY A 78 -14.26 -9.53 11.93
CA GLY A 78 -15.66 -9.47 12.32
C GLY A 78 -16.59 -9.87 11.17
N GLU A 79 -17.87 -9.66 11.33
CA GLU A 79 -18.84 -9.89 10.26
C GLU A 79 -18.54 -9.01 9.04
N LYS A 80 -18.67 -9.60 7.85
CA LYS A 80 -18.48 -8.90 6.57
C LYS A 80 -17.12 -8.23 6.44
N THR A 81 -16.09 -8.87 6.97
CA THR A 81 -14.69 -8.43 6.87
C THR A 81 -14.06 -8.99 5.60
N GLY A 82 -13.32 -8.14 4.87
CA GLY A 82 -12.39 -8.52 3.83
C GLY A 82 -10.95 -8.45 4.34
N VAL A 83 -10.09 -9.32 3.85
CA VAL A 83 -8.65 -9.31 4.15
C VAL A 83 -7.87 -9.37 2.87
N MET A 84 -7.01 -8.38 2.61
CA MET A 84 -6.01 -8.42 1.55
C MET A 84 -4.65 -8.77 2.17
N CYS A 85 -4.08 -9.91 1.78
CA CYS A 85 -2.90 -10.47 2.43
C CYS A 85 -1.86 -11.01 1.44
N PHE A 86 -0.66 -11.28 1.95
CA PHE A 86 0.32 -12.08 1.22
C PHE A 86 -0.13 -13.54 1.15
N ASP A 87 0.33 -14.24 0.11
CA ASP A 87 -0.07 -15.63 -0.18
C ASP A 87 0.20 -16.57 1.00
N GLU A 88 1.31 -16.36 1.71
CA GLU A 88 1.78 -17.18 2.83
C GLU A 88 0.81 -17.15 4.03
N TYR A 89 0.00 -16.11 4.14
CA TYR A 89 -0.89 -15.92 5.31
C TYR A 89 -2.37 -16.16 5.00
N ARG A 90 -2.70 -16.63 3.78
CA ARG A 90 -4.08 -16.91 3.38
C ARG A 90 -4.85 -17.75 4.39
N ASP A 91 -4.23 -18.84 4.84
CA ASP A 91 -4.85 -19.82 5.72
C ASP A 91 -4.93 -19.37 7.20
N CYS A 92 -4.41 -18.18 7.52
CA CYS A 92 -4.58 -17.57 8.84
C CYS A 92 -5.98 -16.93 9.02
N PHE A 93 -6.74 -16.74 7.93
CA PHE A 93 -7.97 -15.95 7.97
C PHE A 93 -9.19 -16.82 7.66
N HIS A 94 -10.10 -16.91 8.62
CA HIS A 94 -11.32 -17.72 8.51
C HIS A 94 -12.57 -16.88 8.72
N GLY A 95 -13.66 -17.24 8.05
CA GLY A 95 -14.95 -16.55 8.19
C GLY A 95 -15.00 -15.15 7.56
N CYS A 96 -14.09 -14.84 6.65
CA CYS A 96 -14.00 -13.57 5.94
C CYS A 96 -13.68 -13.78 4.45
N VAL A 97 -13.80 -12.72 3.65
CA VAL A 97 -13.38 -12.74 2.24
C VAL A 97 -11.89 -12.46 2.17
N VAL A 98 -11.11 -13.35 1.55
CA VAL A 98 -9.65 -13.23 1.47
C VAL A 98 -9.21 -13.06 0.02
N GLU A 99 -8.48 -11.98 -0.24
CA GLU A 99 -7.83 -11.68 -1.51
C GLU A 99 -6.30 -11.65 -1.32
N CYS A 100 -5.59 -12.56 -1.98
CA CYS A 100 -4.13 -12.58 -1.97
C CYS A 100 -3.59 -11.75 -3.13
N PHE A 101 -2.58 -10.92 -2.86
CA PHE A 101 -1.98 -10.05 -3.87
C PHE A 101 -0.52 -10.40 -4.22
N GLY A 102 -0.09 -11.60 -3.84
CA GLY A 102 1.23 -12.17 -4.14
C GLY A 102 2.00 -12.54 -2.88
N SER A 103 3.10 -13.29 -3.06
CA SER A 103 4.04 -13.63 -1.99
C SER A 103 4.64 -12.38 -1.35
N GLU A 104 4.95 -12.42 -0.05
CA GLU A 104 5.62 -11.33 0.69
C GLU A 104 6.96 -10.94 0.06
N ASN A 105 7.62 -11.87 -0.64
CA ASN A 105 8.91 -11.67 -1.30
C ASN A 105 8.80 -11.35 -2.81
N ASP A 106 7.60 -11.33 -3.40
CA ASP A 106 7.40 -11.01 -4.82
C ASP A 106 6.71 -9.65 -5.03
N LEU A 107 7.49 -8.59 -4.85
CA LEU A 107 7.03 -7.22 -5.06
C LEU A 107 6.54 -6.96 -6.50
N GLY A 108 7.02 -7.72 -7.48
CA GLY A 108 6.59 -7.61 -8.89
C GLY A 108 5.14 -8.05 -9.05
N THR A 109 4.77 -9.20 -8.51
CA THR A 109 3.38 -9.68 -8.48
C THR A 109 2.50 -8.77 -7.65
N GLN A 110 2.93 -8.38 -6.47
CA GLN A 110 2.19 -7.43 -5.63
C GLN A 110 1.86 -6.12 -6.39
N ALA A 111 2.84 -5.57 -7.12
CA ALA A 111 2.64 -4.34 -7.89
C ALA A 111 1.63 -4.49 -9.04
N ARG A 112 1.51 -5.67 -9.64
CA ARG A 112 0.52 -5.99 -10.69
C ARG A 112 -0.88 -6.20 -10.11
N GLU A 113 -0.97 -6.97 -9.03
CA GLU A 113 -2.24 -7.48 -8.49
C GLU A 113 -2.97 -6.50 -7.56
N VAL A 114 -2.26 -5.60 -6.88
CA VAL A 114 -2.80 -4.77 -5.78
C VAL A 114 -4.12 -4.07 -6.12
N PHE A 115 -4.30 -3.56 -7.32
CA PHE A 115 -5.53 -2.84 -7.69
C PHE A 115 -6.68 -3.79 -8.02
N ASP A 116 -6.39 -4.90 -8.66
CA ASP A 116 -7.41 -5.88 -9.02
C ASP A 116 -7.95 -6.57 -7.78
N ARG A 117 -7.08 -6.88 -6.81
CA ARG A 117 -7.47 -7.45 -5.51
C ARG A 117 -8.27 -6.46 -4.66
N LEU A 118 -7.89 -5.19 -4.62
CA LEU A 118 -8.70 -4.18 -3.94
C LEU A 118 -10.10 -4.04 -4.56
N ARG A 119 -10.21 -4.08 -5.89
CA ARG A 119 -11.51 -3.99 -6.58
C ARG A 119 -12.36 -5.24 -6.45
N ALA A 120 -11.76 -6.42 -6.30
CA ALA A 120 -12.50 -7.66 -6.11
C ALA A 120 -13.45 -7.59 -4.91
N PHE A 121 -13.12 -6.82 -3.87
CA PHE A 121 -14.02 -6.62 -2.73
C PHE A 121 -15.31 -5.86 -3.10
N ASP A 122 -15.33 -5.10 -4.20
CA ASP A 122 -16.52 -4.36 -4.63
C ASP A 122 -17.66 -5.26 -5.12
N ASP A 123 -17.33 -6.50 -5.48
CA ASP A 123 -18.28 -7.56 -5.89
C ASP A 123 -18.76 -8.42 -4.71
N THR A 124 -18.37 -8.05 -3.49
CA THR A 124 -18.74 -8.74 -2.24
C THR A 124 -19.59 -7.84 -1.36
N ASP A 125 -20.08 -8.38 -0.24
CA ASP A 125 -20.84 -7.63 0.76
C ASP A 125 -20.01 -7.19 1.96
N VAL A 126 -18.66 -7.18 1.84
CA VAL A 126 -17.76 -6.73 2.90
C VAL A 126 -18.01 -5.26 3.26
N ARG A 127 -17.87 -4.95 4.54
CA ARG A 127 -18.08 -3.60 5.10
C ARG A 127 -16.81 -2.95 5.61
N GLN A 128 -15.75 -3.73 5.76
CA GLN A 128 -14.41 -3.27 6.12
C GLN A 128 -13.36 -4.19 5.51
N ILE A 129 -12.19 -3.66 5.24
CA ILE A 129 -11.07 -4.42 4.67
C ILE A 129 -9.83 -4.16 5.52
N TRP A 130 -9.18 -5.24 5.95
CA TRP A 130 -7.83 -5.21 6.51
C TRP A 130 -6.83 -5.53 5.42
N ALA A 131 -5.72 -4.80 5.34
CA ALA A 131 -4.71 -5.03 4.32
C ALA A 131 -3.32 -5.13 4.93
N GLN A 132 -2.60 -6.23 4.66
CA GLN A 132 -1.16 -6.29 4.86
C GLN A 132 -0.45 -5.35 3.87
N CYS A 133 0.74 -4.90 4.21
CA CYS A 133 1.48 -3.94 3.43
C CYS A 133 2.97 -4.32 3.39
N PRO A 134 3.61 -4.30 2.20
CA PRO A 134 5.06 -4.52 2.13
C PRO A 134 5.83 -3.36 2.77
N SER A 135 7.14 -3.56 2.92
CA SER A 135 8.06 -2.51 3.39
C SER A 135 8.06 -1.28 2.47
N ASP A 136 8.44 -0.13 3.01
CA ASP A 136 8.55 1.12 2.25
C ASP A 136 9.91 1.25 1.51
N GLU A 137 10.52 0.13 1.11
CA GLU A 137 11.82 0.09 0.43
C GLU A 137 11.68 -0.32 -1.03
N GLY A 138 12.52 0.24 -1.90
CA GLY A 138 12.58 -0.11 -3.30
C GLY A 138 11.20 -0.07 -3.99
N LEU A 139 10.84 -1.17 -4.67
CA LEU A 139 9.52 -1.34 -5.31
C LEU A 139 8.38 -1.44 -4.26
N GLY A 140 8.69 -1.93 -3.05
CA GLY A 140 7.73 -2.01 -1.95
C GLY A 140 7.11 -0.66 -1.61
N LEU A 141 7.89 0.43 -1.66
CA LEU A 141 7.38 1.79 -1.49
C LEU A 141 6.24 2.12 -2.46
N ALA A 142 6.33 1.68 -3.72
CA ALA A 142 5.29 1.93 -4.71
C ALA A 142 4.00 1.16 -4.40
N VAL A 143 4.11 -0.10 -3.98
CA VAL A 143 2.97 -0.94 -3.57
C VAL A 143 2.34 -0.39 -2.30
N ALA A 144 3.14 -0.16 -1.27
CA ALA A 144 2.70 0.39 0.01
C ALA A 144 1.99 1.74 -0.15
N ASN A 145 2.52 2.64 -0.98
CA ASN A 145 1.89 3.94 -1.24
C ASN A 145 0.51 3.78 -1.90
N ARG A 146 0.32 2.80 -2.80
CA ARG A 146 -0.97 2.50 -3.43
C ARG A 146 -1.99 2.02 -2.41
N ILE A 147 -1.61 1.06 -1.56
CA ILE A 147 -2.48 0.51 -0.52
C ILE A 147 -2.85 1.60 0.49
N LYS A 148 -1.87 2.37 0.98
CA LYS A 148 -2.09 3.48 1.91
C LYS A 148 -3.03 4.55 1.34
N LYS A 149 -2.91 4.88 0.05
CA LYS A 149 -3.83 5.81 -0.62
C LYS A 149 -5.25 5.26 -0.74
N ALA A 150 -5.41 3.98 -1.08
CA ALA A 150 -6.71 3.33 -1.09
C ALA A 150 -7.36 3.33 0.30
N ALA A 151 -6.57 3.17 1.36
CA ALA A 151 -7.00 3.25 2.75
C ALA A 151 -7.26 4.68 3.25
N GLY A 152 -6.99 5.71 2.44
CA GLY A 152 -7.04 7.10 2.93
C GLY A 152 -6.05 7.35 4.07
N PHE A 153 -4.93 6.61 4.09
CA PHE A 153 -3.89 6.64 5.11
C PHE A 153 -4.34 6.19 6.52
N SER A 154 -5.40 5.37 6.60
CA SER A 154 -5.72 4.62 7.81
C SER A 154 -4.69 3.50 7.98
N VAL A 155 -3.73 3.69 8.87
CA VAL A 155 -2.59 2.77 9.10
C VAL A 155 -2.46 2.46 10.58
N ILE A 156 -2.24 1.19 10.89
CA ILE A 156 -1.90 0.67 12.22
C ILE A 156 -0.52 0.02 12.11
N GLU A 157 0.37 0.36 13.03
CA GLU A 157 1.70 -0.26 13.17
C GLU A 157 1.66 -1.31 14.28
N VAL A 158 2.22 -2.50 14.03
CA VAL A 158 2.27 -3.64 14.98
C VAL A 158 3.66 -4.25 15.04
#